data_b982bf9459bda8512810525378af45cf
#
_entry.id   b982bf9459bda8512810525378af45cf
#
_cell.length_a   1.000
_cell.length_b   1.000
_cell.length_c   1.000
_cell.angle_alpha   90.00
_cell.angle_beta   90.00
_cell.angle_gamma   90.00
#
_symmetry.space_group_name_H-M   'P 1'
#
loop_
_entity.id
_entity.type
_entity.pdbx_description
1 polymer ?
#
loop_
_entity_poly.entity_id
_entity_poly.type
_entity_poly.pdbx_seq_one_letter_code
_entity_poly.pdbx_strand_id
1 'polypeptide(L)'
;GEFSVAARALSEAFAQGPAGEDLVGSQIRLAIVAILAGRLGAREKAIRLHGAADTLAIRLGTPFQLPLRIDYERARAKAQASLNEDRLALAWAAGQALSLESAVAEAEEFLASVGTSTVAATSTRSQEANVLTPREVEVLRLVAEGHSDRKIAEALFVGPATVRTHLANIFGKLEVSSRTAAVAAARRHGIL
;
A
#
# COMPACT_ATOMS: atom_id res chain seq x y z
N GLY A 1 8.86 0.69 0.93
CA GLY A 1 8.12 -0.21 0.03
C GLY A 1 7.48 0.53 -1.14
N GLU A 2 6.74 -0.17 -1.98
CA GLU A 2 6.13 0.39 -3.22
C GLU A 2 5.24 1.61 -2.96
N PHE A 3 4.49 1.63 -1.84
CA PHE A 3 3.60 2.75 -1.51
C PHE A 3 4.34 4.04 -1.16
N SER A 4 5.52 3.98 -0.56
CA SER A 4 6.32 5.17 -0.27
C SER A 4 6.95 5.77 -1.52
N VAL A 5 7.33 4.94 -2.47
CA VAL A 5 7.79 5.40 -3.80
C VAL A 5 6.66 6.09 -4.53
N ALA A 6 5.46 5.48 -4.53
CA ALA A 6 4.27 6.08 -5.14
C ALA A 6 3.87 7.40 -4.47
N ALA A 7 3.90 7.46 -3.11
CA ALA A 7 3.58 8.69 -2.38
C ALA A 7 4.57 9.81 -2.71
N ARG A 8 5.87 9.53 -2.77
CA ARG A 8 6.89 10.52 -3.15
C ARG A 8 6.69 11.02 -4.58
N ALA A 9 6.49 10.12 -5.53
CA ALA A 9 6.26 10.50 -6.93
C ALA A 9 5.00 11.38 -7.08
N LEU A 10 3.94 11.10 -6.32
CA LEU A 10 2.73 11.91 -6.28
C LEU A 10 2.97 13.28 -5.63
N SER A 11 3.73 13.34 -4.53
CA SER A 11 4.12 14.62 -3.91
C SER A 11 4.93 15.50 -4.86
N GLU A 12 5.89 14.91 -5.58
CA GLU A 12 6.66 15.61 -6.61
C GLU A 12 5.76 16.12 -7.75
N ALA A 13 4.76 15.32 -8.15
CA ALA A 13 3.80 15.71 -9.18
C ALA A 13 2.89 16.88 -8.76
N PHE A 14 2.51 16.98 -7.47
CA PHE A 14 1.79 18.14 -6.95
C PHE A 14 2.67 19.40 -6.87
N ALA A 15 3.96 19.25 -6.59
CA ALA A 15 4.90 20.35 -6.50
C ALA A 15 5.24 21.01 -7.86
N GLN A 16 4.90 20.38 -9.00
CA GLN A 16 5.25 20.85 -10.34
C GLN A 16 4.42 22.03 -10.87
N GLY A 17 3.41 22.49 -10.12
CA GLY A 17 2.63 23.67 -10.50
C GLY A 17 1.48 23.94 -9.52
N PRO A 18 0.98 25.20 -9.47
CA PRO A 18 -0.15 25.54 -8.63
C PRO A 18 -1.39 24.75 -9.04
N ALA A 19 -2.17 24.31 -8.05
CA ALA A 19 -3.34 23.47 -8.22
C ALA A 19 -4.38 24.00 -9.23
N GLY A 20 -4.37 25.31 -9.49
CA GLY A 20 -5.32 25.98 -10.41
C GLY A 20 -4.91 25.97 -11.87
N GLU A 21 -3.64 25.72 -12.22
CA GLU A 21 -3.16 25.78 -13.61
C GLU A 21 -3.41 24.48 -14.39
N ASP A 22 -3.36 23.33 -13.72
CA ASP A 22 -3.61 22.02 -14.34
C ASP A 22 -4.77 21.31 -13.62
N LEU A 23 -5.98 21.68 -13.97
CA LEU A 23 -7.20 21.14 -13.37
C LEU A 23 -7.39 19.66 -13.67
N VAL A 24 -7.10 19.22 -14.89
CA VAL A 24 -7.23 17.82 -15.31
C VAL A 24 -6.17 16.96 -14.62
N GLY A 25 -4.92 17.43 -14.58
CA GLY A 25 -3.87 16.75 -13.84
C GLY A 25 -4.17 16.67 -12.33
N SER A 26 -4.72 17.74 -11.75
CA SER A 26 -5.14 17.75 -10.35
C SER A 26 -6.25 16.73 -10.08
N GLN A 27 -7.24 16.61 -10.96
CA GLN A 27 -8.27 15.58 -10.89
C GLN A 27 -7.68 14.17 -10.88
N ILE A 28 -6.74 13.89 -11.79
CA ILE A 28 -6.08 12.58 -11.91
C ILE A 28 -5.24 12.30 -10.66
N ARG A 29 -4.46 13.26 -10.20
CA ARG A 29 -3.64 13.12 -8.98
C ARG A 29 -4.50 12.83 -7.75
N LEU A 30 -5.60 13.58 -7.54
CA LEU A 30 -6.55 13.33 -6.46
C LEU A 30 -7.14 11.93 -6.51
N ALA A 31 -7.53 11.46 -7.70
CA ALA A 31 -8.04 10.11 -7.90
C ALA A 31 -7.02 9.03 -7.52
N ILE A 32 -5.75 9.21 -7.91
CA ILE A 32 -4.68 8.26 -7.57
C ILE A 32 -4.40 8.26 -6.06
N VAL A 33 -4.39 9.44 -5.42
CA VAL A 33 -4.22 9.53 -3.95
C VAL A 33 -5.39 8.89 -3.22
N ALA A 34 -6.63 9.05 -3.70
CA ALA A 34 -7.81 8.38 -3.14
C ALA A 34 -7.67 6.84 -3.20
N ILE A 35 -7.21 6.30 -4.33
CA ILE A 35 -6.93 4.87 -4.49
C ILE A 35 -5.85 4.42 -3.49
N LEU A 36 -4.77 5.18 -3.36
CA LEU A 36 -3.67 4.90 -2.44
C LEU A 36 -4.15 4.91 -0.99
N ALA A 37 -4.93 5.90 -0.59
CA ALA A 37 -5.51 6.02 0.75
C ALA A 37 -6.39 4.80 1.10
N GLY A 38 -7.21 4.36 0.15
CA GLY A 38 -8.01 3.14 0.31
C GLY A 38 -7.19 1.87 0.48
N ARG A 39 -6.08 1.73 -0.25
CA ARG A 39 -5.14 0.59 -0.14
C ARG A 39 -4.39 0.59 1.20
N LEU A 40 -4.09 1.76 1.74
CA LEU A 40 -3.42 1.93 3.03
C LEU A 40 -4.39 1.91 4.24
N GLY A 41 -5.69 1.70 4.01
CA GLY A 41 -6.70 1.61 5.06
C GLY A 41 -7.20 2.96 5.62
N ALA A 42 -6.79 4.09 5.05
CA ALA A 42 -7.30 5.42 5.37
C ALA A 42 -8.67 5.67 4.74
N ARG A 43 -9.68 4.91 5.18
CA ARG A 43 -10.97 4.74 4.51
C ARG A 43 -11.75 6.03 4.34
N GLU A 44 -11.88 6.83 5.40
CA GLU A 44 -12.61 8.12 5.35
C GLU A 44 -11.89 9.13 4.43
N LYS A 45 -10.56 9.20 4.53
CA LYS A 45 -9.76 10.06 3.67
C LYS A 45 -9.88 9.64 2.20
N ALA A 46 -9.88 8.33 1.92
CA ALA A 46 -10.14 7.82 0.57
C ALA A 46 -11.49 8.27 0.04
N ILE A 47 -12.57 8.14 0.82
CA ILE A 47 -13.93 8.56 0.43
C ILE A 47 -14.01 10.07 0.20
N ARG A 48 -13.39 10.88 1.05
CA ARG A 48 -13.34 12.34 0.88
C ARG A 48 -12.62 12.72 -0.42
N LEU A 49 -11.46 12.16 -0.68
CA LEU A 49 -10.70 12.43 -1.91
C LEU A 49 -11.41 11.91 -3.16
N HIS A 50 -12.12 10.78 -3.08
CA HIS A 50 -13.01 10.32 -4.17
C HIS A 50 -14.14 11.34 -4.43
N GLY A 51 -14.78 11.87 -3.39
CA GLY A 51 -15.83 12.90 -3.53
C GLY A 51 -15.31 14.17 -4.17
N ALA A 52 -14.12 14.65 -3.79
CA ALA A 52 -13.46 15.81 -4.39
C ALA A 52 -13.11 15.57 -5.87
N ALA A 53 -12.51 14.42 -6.19
CA ALA A 53 -12.12 14.08 -7.54
C ALA A 53 -13.33 13.93 -8.48
N ASP A 54 -14.42 13.30 -8.02
CA ASP A 54 -15.68 13.18 -8.78
C ASP A 54 -16.31 14.56 -9.03
N THR A 55 -16.34 15.42 -8.01
CA THR A 55 -16.87 16.78 -8.15
C THR A 55 -16.07 17.57 -9.20
N LEU A 56 -14.75 17.45 -9.17
CA LEU A 56 -13.89 18.11 -10.16
C LEU A 56 -14.11 17.53 -11.56
N ALA A 57 -14.25 16.20 -11.70
CA ALA A 57 -14.57 15.55 -12.97
C ALA A 57 -15.87 16.05 -13.58
N ILE A 58 -16.91 16.18 -12.76
CA ILE A 58 -18.22 16.71 -13.18
C ILE A 58 -18.10 18.16 -13.63
N ARG A 59 -17.41 19.01 -12.84
CA ARG A 59 -17.23 20.44 -13.16
C ARG A 59 -16.43 20.68 -14.45
N LEU A 60 -15.45 19.83 -14.73
CA LEU A 60 -14.63 19.92 -15.94
C LEU A 60 -15.27 19.24 -17.15
N GLY A 61 -16.31 18.43 -16.96
CA GLY A 61 -16.85 17.59 -18.03
C GLY A 61 -15.86 16.54 -18.55
N THR A 62 -14.85 16.19 -17.74
CA THR A 62 -13.77 15.26 -18.13
C THR A 62 -13.85 13.99 -17.31
N PRO A 63 -14.58 12.95 -17.77
CA PRO A 63 -14.62 11.67 -17.08
C PRO A 63 -13.24 11.00 -17.11
N PHE A 64 -12.92 10.21 -16.08
CA PHE A 64 -11.70 9.42 -16.07
C PHE A 64 -11.65 8.47 -17.26
N GLN A 65 -10.52 8.44 -17.95
CA GLN A 65 -10.30 7.54 -19.07
C GLN A 65 -9.77 6.16 -18.61
N LEU A 66 -9.98 5.14 -19.43
CA LEU A 66 -9.37 3.84 -19.24
C LEU A 66 -7.84 3.91 -19.37
N PRO A 67 -7.05 3.14 -18.56
CA PRO A 67 -7.48 2.14 -17.58
C PRO A 67 -7.81 2.71 -16.18
N LEU A 68 -7.44 3.97 -15.88
CA LEU A 68 -7.59 4.59 -14.56
C LEU A 68 -9.03 4.49 -14.03
N ARG A 69 -10.03 4.64 -14.91
CA ARG A 69 -11.45 4.58 -14.51
C ARG A 69 -11.81 3.26 -13.83
N ILE A 70 -11.34 2.12 -14.35
CA ILE A 70 -11.65 0.80 -13.80
C ILE A 70 -11.07 0.67 -12.39
N ASP A 71 -9.81 1.05 -12.20
CA ASP A 71 -9.15 0.97 -10.89
C ASP A 71 -9.75 1.95 -9.90
N TYR A 72 -10.12 3.14 -10.37
CA TYR A 72 -10.79 4.16 -9.58
C TYR A 72 -12.16 3.70 -9.08
N GLU A 73 -13.03 3.19 -9.97
CA GLU A 73 -14.37 2.70 -9.61
C GLU A 73 -14.29 1.52 -8.64
N ARG A 74 -13.36 0.58 -8.88
CA ARG A 74 -13.13 -0.56 -7.98
C ARG A 74 -12.65 -0.13 -6.59
N ALA A 75 -11.71 0.80 -6.53
CA ALA A 75 -11.19 1.32 -5.27
C ALA A 75 -12.27 2.08 -4.49
N ARG A 76 -13.06 2.91 -5.19
CA ARG A 76 -14.19 3.64 -4.62
C ARG A 76 -15.22 2.68 -4.02
N ALA A 77 -15.68 1.69 -4.79
CA ALA A 77 -16.66 0.70 -4.32
C ALA A 77 -16.16 -0.05 -3.09
N LYS A 78 -14.87 -0.43 -3.06
CA LYS A 78 -14.26 -1.08 -1.90
C LYS A 78 -14.19 -0.17 -0.68
N ALA A 79 -13.86 1.10 -0.87
CA ALA A 79 -13.81 2.09 0.22
C ALA A 79 -15.22 2.34 0.78
N GLN A 80 -16.23 2.49 -0.08
CA GLN A 80 -17.63 2.65 0.30
C GLN A 80 -18.13 1.46 1.14
N ALA A 81 -17.89 0.23 0.69
CA ALA A 81 -18.29 -0.98 1.41
C ALA A 81 -17.58 -1.17 2.77
N SER A 82 -16.55 -0.40 3.05
CA SER A 82 -15.75 -0.51 4.28
C SER A 82 -16.19 0.42 5.42
N LEU A 83 -17.15 1.32 5.19
CA LEU A 83 -17.70 2.26 6.15
C LEU A 83 -19.19 1.97 6.37
N ASN A 84 -19.71 2.34 7.55
CA ASN A 84 -21.16 2.38 7.74
C ASN A 84 -21.78 3.55 6.96
N GLU A 85 -23.08 3.50 6.77
CA GLU A 85 -23.81 4.44 5.89
C GLU A 85 -23.66 5.89 6.33
N ASP A 86 -23.75 6.17 7.64
CA ASP A 86 -23.61 7.54 8.17
C ASP A 86 -22.22 8.11 7.95
N ARG A 87 -21.17 7.34 8.25
CA ARG A 87 -19.78 7.78 8.04
C ARG A 87 -19.43 7.93 6.57
N LEU A 88 -19.99 7.05 5.73
CA LEU A 88 -19.85 7.15 4.29
C LEU A 88 -20.47 8.44 3.76
N ALA A 89 -21.73 8.73 4.14
CA ALA A 89 -22.44 9.93 3.70
C ALA A 89 -21.72 11.21 4.15
N LEU A 90 -21.27 11.27 5.40
CA LEU A 90 -20.52 12.41 5.94
C LEU A 90 -19.18 12.60 5.22
N ALA A 91 -18.40 11.55 5.05
CA ALA A 91 -17.10 11.63 4.39
C ALA A 91 -17.25 12.03 2.91
N TRP A 92 -18.24 11.49 2.23
CA TRP A 92 -18.54 11.81 0.84
C TRP A 92 -18.95 13.28 0.67
N ALA A 93 -19.93 13.74 1.45
CA ALA A 93 -20.40 15.12 1.43
C ALA A 93 -19.28 16.11 1.77
N ALA A 94 -18.45 15.78 2.78
CA ALA A 94 -17.29 16.59 3.13
C ALA A 94 -16.28 16.67 1.96
N GLY A 95 -16.07 15.58 1.23
CA GLY A 95 -15.20 15.56 0.04
C GLY A 95 -15.75 16.42 -1.09
N GLN A 96 -17.06 16.35 -1.36
CA GLN A 96 -17.73 17.16 -2.39
C GLN A 96 -17.68 18.67 -2.09
N ALA A 97 -17.65 19.04 -0.80
CA ALA A 97 -17.59 20.42 -0.36
C ALA A 97 -16.19 21.04 -0.41
N LEU A 98 -15.15 20.24 -0.62
CA LEU A 98 -13.77 20.75 -0.68
C LEU A 98 -13.55 21.65 -1.91
N SER A 99 -12.88 22.78 -1.69
CA SER A 99 -12.26 23.51 -2.79
C SER A 99 -11.11 22.69 -3.39
N LEU A 100 -10.72 22.98 -4.62
CA LEU A 100 -9.56 22.29 -5.23
C LEU A 100 -8.31 22.44 -4.36
N GLU A 101 -8.03 23.63 -3.88
CA GLU A 101 -6.87 23.93 -3.02
C GLU A 101 -6.92 23.08 -1.73
N SER A 102 -8.11 23.01 -1.08
CA SER A 102 -8.28 22.20 0.14
C SER A 102 -8.16 20.70 -0.13
N ALA A 103 -8.66 20.24 -1.27
CA ALA A 103 -8.52 18.82 -1.65
C ALA A 103 -7.07 18.44 -1.95
N VAL A 104 -6.32 19.33 -2.63
CA VAL A 104 -4.89 19.15 -2.88
C VAL A 104 -4.11 19.18 -1.58
N ALA A 105 -4.37 20.14 -0.70
CA ALA A 105 -3.71 20.23 0.61
C ALA A 105 -3.96 18.95 1.45
N GLU A 106 -5.18 18.42 1.46
CA GLU A 106 -5.51 17.18 2.15
C GLU A 106 -4.80 15.97 1.54
N ALA A 107 -4.64 15.94 0.21
CA ALA A 107 -3.89 14.90 -0.48
C ALA A 107 -2.39 14.97 -0.15
N GLU A 108 -1.79 16.16 -0.17
CA GLU A 108 -0.38 16.39 0.16
C GLU A 108 -0.08 16.03 1.62
N GLU A 109 -0.94 16.44 2.56
CA GLU A 109 -0.83 16.05 3.97
C GLU A 109 -0.84 14.53 4.14
N PHE A 110 -1.74 13.84 3.43
CA PHE A 110 -1.79 12.38 3.46
C PHE A 110 -0.50 11.77 2.88
N LEU A 111 -0.01 12.24 1.74
CA LEU A 111 1.23 11.76 1.13
C LEU A 111 2.44 12.00 2.04
N ALA A 112 2.52 13.17 2.69
CA ALA A 112 3.56 13.48 3.69
C ALA A 112 3.49 12.50 4.87
N SER A 113 2.30 12.18 5.37
CA SER A 113 2.11 11.20 6.45
C SER A 113 2.56 9.79 6.07
N VAL A 114 2.35 9.39 4.82
CA VAL A 114 2.85 8.12 4.27
C VAL A 114 4.38 8.16 4.15
N GLY A 115 4.96 9.28 3.72
CA GLY A 115 6.41 9.51 3.63
C GLY A 115 7.08 9.49 5.00
N THR A 116 6.54 10.22 5.98
CA THR A 116 7.08 10.31 7.36
C THR A 116 6.80 9.03 8.17
N SER A 117 5.66 8.39 7.98
CA SER A 117 5.36 7.08 8.58
C SER A 117 6.34 6.01 8.09
N THR A 118 6.91 6.18 6.91
CA THR A 118 7.98 5.31 6.39
C THR A 118 9.32 5.62 7.06
N VAL A 119 9.60 6.87 7.42
CA VAL A 119 10.84 7.22 8.14
C VAL A 119 10.77 6.77 9.61
N ALA A 120 9.64 6.95 10.28
CA ALA A 120 9.41 6.45 11.66
C ALA A 120 9.17 4.93 11.67
N ALA A 121 8.44 4.38 10.68
CA ALA A 121 8.24 2.94 10.53
C ALA A 121 9.44 2.24 9.88
N THR A 122 10.39 2.96 9.26
CA THR A 122 11.66 2.38 8.82
C THR A 122 12.57 2.14 10.01
N SER A 123 12.51 2.96 11.08
CA SER A 123 13.23 2.64 12.32
C SER A 123 12.59 1.48 13.11
N THR A 124 11.26 1.38 13.15
CA THR A 124 10.57 0.29 13.87
C THR A 124 10.29 -0.91 12.95
N ARG A 125 10.01 -0.69 11.68
CA ARG A 125 9.73 -1.73 10.68
C ARG A 125 11.00 -2.32 10.07
N SER A 126 12.18 -1.65 10.12
CA SER A 126 13.47 -2.27 9.81
C SER A 126 13.87 -3.27 10.89
N GLN A 127 13.42 -3.09 12.13
CA GLN A 127 13.56 -4.12 13.16
C GLN A 127 12.49 -5.22 13.05
N GLU A 128 11.26 -4.91 12.64
CA GLU A 128 10.20 -5.89 12.43
C GLU A 128 10.25 -6.53 11.03
N ALA A 129 10.75 -5.83 9.99
CA ALA A 129 10.91 -6.39 8.65
C ALA A 129 12.02 -7.43 8.56
N ASN A 130 13.01 -7.38 9.47
CA ASN A 130 14.03 -8.41 9.62
C ASN A 130 13.61 -9.54 10.57
N VAL A 131 12.46 -9.43 11.26
CA VAL A 131 11.92 -10.51 12.10
C VAL A 131 11.10 -11.45 11.23
N LEU A 132 11.50 -12.72 11.24
CA LEU A 132 10.73 -13.76 10.56
C LEU A 132 9.37 -13.94 11.24
N THR A 133 8.32 -14.04 10.45
CA THR A 133 6.99 -14.39 10.97
C THR A 133 7.00 -15.81 11.55
N PRO A 134 6.08 -16.18 12.45
CA PRO A 134 5.99 -17.55 12.97
C PRO A 134 5.97 -18.60 11.86
N ARG A 135 5.27 -18.34 10.76
CA ARG A 135 5.20 -19.23 9.60
C ARG A 135 6.51 -19.35 8.85
N GLU A 136 7.25 -18.26 8.70
CA GLU A 136 8.59 -18.28 8.09
C GLU A 136 9.61 -19.01 8.98
N VAL A 137 9.49 -18.90 10.30
CA VAL A 137 10.30 -19.68 11.25
C VAL A 137 10.02 -21.20 11.12
N GLU A 138 8.74 -21.59 10.98
CA GLU A 138 8.38 -23.00 10.75
C GLU A 138 8.97 -23.53 9.44
N VAL A 139 8.84 -22.77 8.35
CA VAL A 139 9.46 -23.11 7.05
C VAL A 139 10.97 -23.25 7.21
N LEU A 140 11.61 -22.29 7.89
CA LEU A 140 13.06 -22.27 8.06
C LEU A 140 13.59 -23.43 8.92
N ARG A 141 12.83 -23.88 9.92
CA ARG A 141 13.14 -25.07 10.70
C ARG A 141 13.17 -26.33 9.82
N LEU A 142 12.13 -26.52 9.02
CA LEU A 142 12.07 -27.67 8.09
C LEU A 142 13.17 -27.59 7.01
N VAL A 143 13.55 -26.37 6.62
CA VAL A 143 14.73 -26.15 5.76
C VAL A 143 16.02 -26.61 6.46
N ALA A 144 16.20 -26.28 7.72
CA ALA A 144 17.39 -26.65 8.50
C ALA A 144 17.46 -28.17 8.77
N GLU A 145 16.32 -28.85 8.78
CA GLU A 145 16.20 -30.30 8.84
C GLU A 145 16.47 -31.01 7.49
N GLY A 146 16.71 -30.21 6.42
CA GLY A 146 17.05 -30.74 5.09
C GLY A 146 15.84 -31.15 4.24
N HIS A 147 14.60 -30.77 4.61
CA HIS A 147 13.41 -31.10 3.84
C HIS A 147 13.37 -30.36 2.50
N SER A 148 12.95 -31.02 1.44
CA SER A 148 12.68 -30.38 0.14
C SER A 148 11.41 -29.52 0.20
N ASP A 149 11.25 -28.57 -0.73
CA ASP A 149 10.06 -27.72 -0.81
C ASP A 149 8.75 -28.52 -0.87
N ARG A 150 8.79 -29.69 -1.51
CA ARG A 150 7.64 -30.59 -1.56
C ARG A 150 7.31 -31.18 -0.20
N LYS A 151 8.32 -31.66 0.54
CA LYS A 151 8.13 -32.19 1.89
C LYS A 151 7.69 -31.12 2.87
N ILE A 152 8.22 -29.89 2.73
CA ILE A 152 7.78 -28.73 3.53
C ILE A 152 6.31 -28.41 3.22
N ALA A 153 5.93 -28.43 1.94
CA ALA A 153 4.57 -28.20 1.51
C ALA A 153 3.59 -29.22 2.09
N GLU A 154 3.95 -30.51 2.07
CA GLU A 154 3.19 -31.60 2.67
C GLU A 154 3.07 -31.45 4.19
N ALA A 155 4.17 -31.17 4.89
CA ALA A 155 4.20 -31.00 6.35
C ALA A 155 3.38 -29.79 6.82
N LEU A 156 3.32 -28.73 6.02
CA LEU A 156 2.65 -27.48 6.37
C LEU A 156 1.24 -27.34 5.75
N PHE A 157 0.77 -28.34 5.02
CA PHE A 157 -0.53 -28.37 4.33
C PHE A 157 -0.72 -27.18 3.36
N VAL A 158 0.33 -26.85 2.61
CA VAL A 158 0.33 -25.75 1.62
C VAL A 158 0.82 -26.23 0.25
N GLY A 159 0.69 -25.37 -0.78
CA GLY A 159 1.25 -25.67 -2.09
C GLY A 159 2.79 -25.45 -2.14
N PRO A 160 3.54 -26.19 -2.99
CA PRO A 160 4.98 -25.96 -3.16
C PRO A 160 5.33 -24.55 -3.66
N ALA A 161 4.40 -23.89 -4.40
CA ALA A 161 4.56 -22.49 -4.81
C ALA A 161 4.53 -21.54 -3.60
N THR A 162 3.68 -21.82 -2.61
CA THR A 162 3.60 -21.05 -1.36
C THR A 162 4.88 -21.18 -0.54
N VAL A 163 5.48 -22.37 -0.49
CA VAL A 163 6.77 -22.59 0.18
C VAL A 163 7.87 -21.77 -0.49
N ARG A 164 7.91 -21.72 -1.81
CA ARG A 164 8.87 -20.88 -2.55
C ARG A 164 8.71 -19.40 -2.26
N THR A 165 7.48 -18.93 -2.14
CA THR A 165 7.20 -17.55 -1.74
C THR A 165 7.71 -17.26 -0.33
N HIS A 166 7.46 -18.14 0.64
CA HIS A 166 8.01 -18.00 1.99
C HIS A 166 9.55 -17.99 1.99
N LEU A 167 10.18 -18.88 1.22
CA LEU A 167 11.64 -18.90 1.09
C LEU A 167 12.20 -17.61 0.49
N ALA A 168 11.58 -17.06 -0.54
CA ALA A 168 11.98 -15.78 -1.11
C ALA A 168 11.90 -14.64 -0.09
N ASN A 169 10.83 -14.60 0.70
CA ASN A 169 10.66 -13.62 1.79
C ASN A 169 11.71 -13.81 2.90
N ILE A 170 11.98 -15.06 3.32
CA ILE A 170 13.03 -15.39 4.29
C ILE A 170 14.38 -14.94 3.80
N PHE A 171 14.73 -15.21 2.53
CA PHE A 171 16.01 -14.80 1.95
C PHE A 171 16.15 -13.28 1.92
N GLY A 172 15.09 -12.56 1.55
CA GLY A 172 15.09 -11.10 1.61
C GLY A 172 15.26 -10.55 3.02
N LYS A 173 14.56 -11.13 4.02
CA LYS A 173 14.62 -10.70 5.42
C LYS A 173 15.97 -11.00 6.09
N LEU A 174 16.62 -12.09 5.72
CA LEU A 174 17.93 -12.47 6.25
C LEU A 174 19.10 -11.96 5.39
N GLU A 175 18.81 -11.22 4.31
CA GLU A 175 19.78 -10.66 3.36
C GLU A 175 20.72 -11.72 2.78
N VAL A 176 20.15 -12.88 2.42
CA VAL A 176 20.89 -14.02 1.89
C VAL A 176 20.34 -14.47 0.54
N SER A 177 21.17 -15.12 -0.27
CA SER A 177 20.79 -15.56 -1.62
C SER A 177 20.68 -17.08 -1.77
N SER A 178 20.89 -17.85 -0.70
CA SER A 178 20.84 -19.31 -0.77
C SER A 178 20.21 -19.95 0.48
N ARG A 179 19.69 -21.16 0.29
CA ARG A 179 19.05 -21.97 1.34
C ARG A 179 20.03 -22.28 2.50
N THR A 180 21.27 -22.62 2.20
CA THR A 180 22.30 -22.89 3.19
C THR A 180 22.73 -21.63 3.94
N ALA A 181 22.82 -20.49 3.24
CA ALA A 181 23.10 -19.20 3.86
C ALA A 181 21.96 -18.77 4.79
N ALA A 182 20.70 -19.04 4.45
CA ALA A 182 19.55 -18.74 5.31
C ALA A 182 19.61 -19.53 6.63
N VAL A 183 19.91 -20.81 6.60
CA VAL A 183 20.09 -21.63 7.81
C VAL A 183 21.26 -21.13 8.67
N ALA A 184 22.40 -20.81 8.04
CA ALA A 184 23.56 -20.25 8.75
C ALA A 184 23.27 -18.90 9.39
N ALA A 185 22.56 -18.02 8.69
CA ALA A 185 22.12 -16.73 9.23
C ALA A 185 21.14 -16.90 10.41
N ALA A 186 20.16 -17.80 10.27
CA ALA A 186 19.18 -18.06 11.33
C ALA A 186 19.83 -18.57 12.64
N ARG A 187 20.84 -19.45 12.52
CA ARG A 187 21.63 -19.90 13.68
C ARG A 187 22.42 -18.78 14.33
N ARG A 188 23.04 -17.89 13.54
CA ARG A 188 23.77 -16.72 14.07
C ARG A 188 22.87 -15.74 14.80
N HIS A 189 21.63 -15.61 14.36
CA HIS A 189 20.64 -14.71 14.96
C HIS A 189 19.82 -15.37 16.09
N GLY A 190 20.09 -16.62 16.45
CA GLY A 190 19.38 -17.33 17.53
C GLY A 190 17.91 -17.64 17.22
N ILE A 191 17.58 -17.75 15.92
CA ILE A 191 16.22 -18.08 15.46
C ILE A 191 16.00 -19.60 15.42
N LEU A 192 17.11 -20.36 15.24
CA LEU A 192 17.16 -21.82 15.19
C LEU A 192 18.10 -22.38 16.24
#